data_b64577959f6201f8cd72d6a3e0661cc8
#
_entry.id   b64577959f6201f8cd72d6a3e0661cc8
#
_cell.length_a   1.000
_cell.length_b   1.000
_cell.length_c   1.000
_cell.angle_alpha   90.00
_cell.angle_beta   90.00
_cell.angle_gamma   90.00
#
_symmetry.space_group_name_H-M   'P 1'
#
loop_
_entity.id
_entity.type
_entity.pdbx_description
1 polymer ?
#
loop_
_entity_poly.entity_id
_entity_poly.type
_entity_poly.pdbx_seq_one_letter_code
_entity_poly.pdbx_strand_id
1 'polypeptide(L)'
;MCIAASVAELVSAYPTCGGLYFTVSRLIHPTWVPSISWVVGWLNLLGQIAGVASSEYGAAQILLAAVSLGSNGSYTPTTGQTVGVQAALTVFHGVVNSFPTKWLARITTTYIVFHGLVILTCAIALLVMCPDRHTGSYVFTVVDSESGWTPVGWSFLFGFLSVSWTMTDYDATAHITEEIDKPETKAPWAIFIAMALTYVVGWLFTIVLAFVMGDPAAALNSPLEQPVIQIFYNNLGRDGAIVYAVCAFVILNSLCIVALQALGRTVFAFSRDRLLPGSKLWKVIDPRTDTPIIAIWFSVFWCAAINLIALGSYVAISAIFNVCAIALDWSYCIPILCKLFGGRFQRGPWHMGKFSAAVNIWACAWTAFVSIIFLFPTAYPVTPQNVSSEPRQFCRERANDITDELRGRHSRSHSALLWNLVGYFRTPLLRWSYQRDSSPRRRCHGEGQSQQQRQQLRPSVQLNTGAAAVVATNLCGRSTKLCVQELQDQRKAWSMNDPLCS
;
A
#
# COMPACT_ATOMS: atom_id res chain seq x y z
N MET A 1 0.13 21.07 -1.38
CA MET A 1 -0.41 22.42 -1.05
C MET A 1 -1.32 22.99 -2.13
N CYS A 2 -0.94 23.05 -3.42
CA CYS A 2 -1.80 23.61 -4.48
C CYS A 2 -3.12 22.86 -4.64
N ILE A 3 -3.10 21.52 -4.64
CA ILE A 3 -4.31 20.69 -4.73
C ILE A 3 -5.21 20.97 -3.52
N ALA A 4 -4.66 20.95 -2.30
CA ALA A 4 -5.42 21.22 -1.08
C ALA A 4 -6.06 22.61 -1.06
N ALA A 5 -5.34 23.65 -1.50
CA ALA A 5 -5.88 24.99 -1.61
C ALA A 5 -7.01 25.06 -2.65
N SER A 6 -6.88 24.35 -3.77
CA SER A 6 -7.92 24.25 -4.80
C SER A 6 -9.18 23.53 -4.28
N VAL A 7 -8.99 22.42 -3.54
CA VAL A 7 -10.09 21.69 -2.88
C VAL A 7 -10.76 22.56 -1.81
N ALA A 8 -9.97 23.26 -0.98
CA ALA A 8 -10.48 24.18 0.03
C ALA A 8 -11.39 25.27 -0.60
N GLU A 9 -10.99 25.80 -1.76
CA GLU A 9 -11.80 26.80 -2.47
C GLU A 9 -13.11 26.22 -3.01
N LEU A 10 -13.10 24.96 -3.46
CA LEU A 10 -14.31 24.25 -3.89
C LEU A 10 -15.24 23.94 -2.72
N VAL A 11 -14.69 23.49 -1.60
CA VAL A 11 -15.45 23.20 -0.37
C VAL A 11 -16.06 24.49 0.23
N SER A 12 -15.34 25.61 0.17
CA SER A 12 -15.90 26.89 0.58
C SER A 12 -17.09 27.34 -0.25
N ALA A 13 -17.05 27.07 -1.56
CA ALA A 13 -18.13 27.43 -2.47
C ALA A 13 -19.35 26.53 -2.33
N TYR A 14 -19.12 25.22 -2.06
CA TYR A 14 -20.16 24.21 -2.05
C TYR A 14 -19.98 23.23 -0.87
N PRO A 15 -20.18 23.67 0.38
CA PRO A 15 -19.99 22.83 1.56
C PRO A 15 -21.12 21.79 1.69
N THR A 16 -20.83 20.53 1.34
CA THR A 16 -21.77 19.41 1.43
C THR A 16 -21.03 18.11 1.69
N CYS A 17 -21.63 17.16 2.43
CA CYS A 17 -21.01 15.85 2.68
C CYS A 17 -20.83 15.02 1.40
N GLY A 18 -21.50 15.36 0.30
CA GLY A 18 -21.19 14.82 -1.02
C GLY A 18 -19.81 15.22 -1.54
N GLY A 19 -19.19 16.25 -0.94
CA GLY A 19 -17.83 16.65 -1.27
C GLY A 19 -17.63 16.96 -2.76
N LEU A 20 -16.56 16.43 -3.32
CA LEU A 20 -16.10 16.82 -4.65
C LEU A 20 -16.98 16.32 -5.80
N TYR A 21 -17.59 15.12 -5.71
CA TYR A 21 -18.46 14.64 -6.78
C TYR A 21 -19.73 15.49 -6.91
N PHE A 22 -20.26 15.98 -5.79
CA PHE A 22 -21.39 16.91 -5.80
C PHE A 22 -20.99 18.27 -6.39
N THR A 23 -19.81 18.77 -6.06
CA THR A 23 -19.30 20.03 -6.58
C THR A 23 -19.29 20.06 -8.11
N VAL A 24 -18.97 18.94 -8.77
CA VAL A 24 -19.04 18.82 -10.23
C VAL A 24 -20.40 19.25 -10.79
N SER A 25 -21.50 18.94 -10.09
CA SER A 25 -22.85 19.30 -10.53
C SER A 25 -23.09 20.79 -10.64
N ARG A 26 -22.32 21.58 -9.92
CA ARG A 26 -22.39 23.06 -9.91
C ARG A 26 -21.45 23.73 -10.92
N LEU A 27 -20.46 23.00 -11.40
CA LEU A 27 -19.36 23.53 -12.22
C LEU A 27 -19.57 23.39 -13.72
N ILE A 28 -20.24 22.31 -14.17
CA ILE A 28 -20.36 21.96 -15.58
C ILE A 28 -21.79 21.93 -16.09
N HIS A 29 -21.93 21.74 -17.40
CA HIS A 29 -23.26 21.61 -18.03
C HIS A 29 -23.99 20.35 -17.55
N PRO A 30 -25.32 20.39 -17.30
CA PRO A 30 -26.11 19.27 -16.75
C PRO A 30 -25.94 17.94 -17.50
N THR A 31 -25.71 17.98 -18.80
CA THR A 31 -25.54 16.78 -19.64
C THR A 31 -24.35 15.92 -19.22
N TRP A 32 -23.27 16.53 -18.76
CA TRP A 32 -22.03 15.84 -18.36
C TRP A 32 -21.98 15.47 -16.89
N VAL A 33 -22.84 16.08 -16.07
CA VAL A 33 -22.86 15.90 -14.61
C VAL A 33 -22.98 14.43 -14.21
N PRO A 34 -23.91 13.60 -14.73
CA PRO A 34 -24.05 12.23 -14.26
C PRO A 34 -22.79 11.39 -14.46
N SER A 35 -22.14 11.50 -15.62
CA SER A 35 -20.97 10.72 -15.94
C SER A 35 -19.74 11.16 -15.15
N ILE A 36 -19.46 12.47 -15.08
CA ILE A 36 -18.26 12.98 -14.42
C ILE A 36 -18.41 12.87 -12.89
N SER A 37 -19.56 13.19 -12.31
CA SER A 37 -19.79 13.00 -10.87
C SER A 37 -19.69 11.52 -10.46
N TRP A 38 -20.17 10.61 -11.31
CA TRP A 38 -20.04 9.18 -11.05
C TRP A 38 -18.56 8.74 -11.02
N VAL A 39 -17.75 9.15 -11.99
CA VAL A 39 -16.31 8.84 -12.03
C VAL A 39 -15.60 9.41 -10.80
N VAL A 40 -15.83 10.70 -10.48
CA VAL A 40 -15.20 11.35 -9.31
C VAL A 40 -15.60 10.64 -8.02
N GLY A 41 -16.89 10.31 -7.85
CA GLY A 41 -17.37 9.63 -6.66
C GLY A 41 -16.76 8.23 -6.47
N TRP A 42 -16.66 7.45 -7.55
CA TRP A 42 -16.04 6.12 -7.47
C TRP A 42 -14.53 6.19 -7.25
N LEU A 43 -13.79 7.13 -7.87
CA LEU A 43 -12.38 7.33 -7.61
C LEU A 43 -12.13 7.71 -6.15
N ASN A 44 -12.93 8.62 -5.61
CA ASN A 44 -12.83 9.02 -4.21
C ASN A 44 -13.15 7.86 -3.26
N LEU A 45 -14.26 7.14 -3.50
CA LEU A 45 -14.67 6.00 -2.67
C LEU A 45 -13.62 4.87 -2.68
N LEU A 46 -13.09 4.51 -3.86
CA LEU A 46 -12.05 3.48 -3.99
C LEU A 46 -10.76 3.91 -3.31
N GLY A 47 -10.36 5.17 -3.48
CA GLY A 47 -9.19 5.72 -2.81
C GLY A 47 -9.32 5.70 -1.29
N GLN A 48 -10.46 6.13 -0.75
CA GLN A 48 -10.70 6.08 0.70
C GLN A 48 -10.73 4.64 1.25
N ILE A 49 -11.38 3.69 0.57
CA ILE A 49 -11.38 2.28 1.00
C ILE A 49 -9.94 1.73 1.02
N ALA A 50 -9.16 1.97 -0.03
CA ALA A 50 -7.76 1.55 -0.08
C ALA A 50 -6.90 2.24 0.99
N GLY A 51 -7.14 3.54 1.25
CA GLY A 51 -6.44 4.32 2.28
C GLY A 51 -6.71 3.79 3.68
N VAL A 52 -7.97 3.57 4.05
CA VAL A 52 -8.34 2.98 5.36
C VAL A 52 -7.76 1.58 5.50
N ALA A 53 -7.93 0.71 4.49
CA ALA A 53 -7.44 -0.66 4.53
C ALA A 53 -5.91 -0.73 4.70
N SER A 54 -5.15 0.14 4.00
CA SER A 54 -3.70 0.19 4.12
C SER A 54 -3.24 0.73 5.48
N SER A 55 -3.89 1.75 5.99
CA SER A 55 -3.57 2.33 7.31
C SER A 55 -3.82 1.33 8.43
N GLU A 56 -4.90 0.55 8.37
CA GLU A 56 -5.21 -0.51 9.33
C GLU A 56 -4.22 -1.67 9.24
N TYR A 57 -3.80 -2.03 8.03
CA TYR A 57 -2.76 -3.05 7.83
C TYR A 57 -1.42 -2.59 8.43
N GLY A 58 -1.02 -1.34 8.18
CA GLY A 58 0.16 -0.72 8.77
C GLY A 58 0.10 -0.64 10.30
N ALA A 59 -1.06 -0.32 10.88
CA ALA A 59 -1.25 -0.32 12.33
C ALA A 59 -1.06 -1.71 12.94
N ALA A 60 -1.57 -2.76 12.28
CA ALA A 60 -1.36 -4.14 12.71
C ALA A 60 0.13 -4.53 12.64
N GLN A 61 0.83 -4.16 11.57
CA GLN A 61 2.26 -4.44 11.43
C GLN A 61 3.10 -3.76 12.53
N ILE A 62 2.83 -2.48 12.84
CA ILE A 62 3.56 -1.77 13.89
C ILE A 62 3.29 -2.37 15.28
N LEU A 63 2.04 -2.77 15.57
CA LEU A 63 1.72 -3.46 16.81
C LEU A 63 2.49 -4.77 16.92
N LEU A 64 2.49 -5.57 15.87
CA LEU A 64 3.17 -6.86 15.86
C LEU A 64 4.70 -6.73 15.91
N ALA A 65 5.27 -5.68 15.30
CA ALA A 65 6.69 -5.36 15.45
C ALA A 65 7.04 -5.00 16.91
N ALA A 66 6.18 -4.24 17.61
CA ALA A 66 6.35 -3.97 19.03
C ALA A 66 6.30 -5.24 19.88
N VAL A 67 5.39 -6.18 19.56
CA VAL A 67 5.31 -7.49 20.23
C VAL A 67 6.56 -8.34 19.95
N SER A 68 7.05 -8.35 18.71
CA SER A 68 8.30 -9.04 18.34
C SER A 68 9.49 -8.50 19.14
N LEU A 69 9.65 -7.19 19.26
CA LEU A 69 10.67 -6.56 20.10
C LEU A 69 10.48 -6.94 21.58
N GLY A 70 9.24 -6.93 22.07
CA GLY A 70 8.90 -7.33 23.44
C GLY A 70 9.29 -8.76 23.77
N SER A 71 9.22 -9.66 22.81
CA SER A 71 9.58 -11.06 22.94
C SER A 71 11.08 -11.36 22.71
N ASN A 72 11.95 -10.36 22.58
CA ASN A 72 13.36 -10.50 22.18
C ASN A 72 13.55 -11.24 20.84
N GLY A 73 12.66 -11.05 19.88
CA GLY A 73 12.73 -11.71 18.59
C GLY A 73 12.34 -13.20 18.59
N SER A 74 11.84 -13.74 19.71
CA SER A 74 11.36 -15.12 19.75
C SER A 74 10.01 -15.29 19.04
N TYR A 75 9.29 -14.21 18.81
CA TYR A 75 8.03 -14.16 18.07
C TYR A 75 8.22 -13.41 16.77
N THR A 76 7.94 -14.08 15.65
CA THR A 76 7.89 -13.49 14.32
C THR A 76 6.45 -13.59 13.80
N PRO A 77 5.78 -12.46 13.51
CA PRO A 77 4.40 -12.48 13.05
C PRO A 77 4.31 -13.12 11.66
N THR A 78 3.25 -13.91 11.44
CA THR A 78 2.90 -14.43 10.12
C THR A 78 1.92 -13.47 9.43
N THR A 79 1.85 -13.50 8.09
CA THR A 79 0.89 -12.70 7.32
C THR A 79 -0.55 -12.96 7.79
N GLY A 80 -0.90 -14.23 8.11
CA GLY A 80 -2.21 -14.57 8.66
C GLY A 80 -2.51 -13.90 9.99
N GLN A 81 -1.52 -13.78 10.87
CA GLN A 81 -1.67 -13.07 12.13
C GLN A 81 -1.83 -11.56 11.93
N THR A 82 -1.07 -10.98 11.00
CA THR A 82 -1.21 -9.56 10.65
C THR A 82 -2.60 -9.24 10.13
N VAL A 83 -3.11 -10.05 9.19
CA VAL A 83 -4.49 -9.91 8.67
C VAL A 83 -5.54 -10.13 9.76
N GLY A 84 -5.33 -11.10 10.66
CA GLY A 84 -6.22 -11.33 11.78
C GLY A 84 -6.29 -10.17 12.77
N VAL A 85 -5.14 -9.59 13.13
CA VAL A 85 -5.06 -8.39 13.98
C VAL A 85 -5.68 -7.19 13.29
N GLN A 86 -5.37 -6.98 12.00
CA GLN A 86 -5.98 -5.92 11.21
C GLN A 86 -7.50 -6.04 11.18
N ALA A 87 -8.05 -7.23 10.92
CA ALA A 87 -9.51 -7.43 10.91
C ALA A 87 -10.15 -7.12 12.27
N ALA A 88 -9.49 -7.47 13.37
CA ALA A 88 -9.94 -7.13 14.72
C ALA A 88 -9.92 -5.61 14.95
N LEU A 89 -8.88 -4.91 14.49
CA LEU A 89 -8.79 -3.44 14.56
C LEU A 89 -9.87 -2.78 13.72
N THR A 90 -10.11 -3.24 12.50
CA THR A 90 -11.18 -2.70 11.63
C THR A 90 -12.55 -2.82 12.29
N VAL A 91 -12.85 -3.98 12.90
CA VAL A 91 -14.09 -4.19 13.67
C VAL A 91 -14.16 -3.23 14.86
N PHE A 92 -13.07 -3.10 15.61
CA PHE A 92 -12.97 -2.16 16.73
C PHE A 92 -13.24 -0.71 16.28
N HIS A 93 -12.63 -0.26 15.20
CA HIS A 93 -12.86 1.07 14.62
C HIS A 93 -14.31 1.24 14.14
N GLY A 94 -14.91 0.18 13.58
CA GLY A 94 -16.34 0.17 13.22
C GLY A 94 -17.27 0.37 14.43
N VAL A 95 -16.98 -0.30 15.54
CA VAL A 95 -17.72 -0.11 16.80
C VAL A 95 -17.56 1.31 17.33
N VAL A 96 -16.34 1.84 17.37
CA VAL A 96 -16.04 3.22 17.82
C VAL A 96 -16.79 4.24 16.94
N ASN A 97 -16.81 4.05 15.63
CA ASN A 97 -17.50 4.95 14.69
C ASN A 97 -19.04 4.82 14.74
N SER A 98 -19.56 3.77 15.36
CA SER A 98 -21.01 3.63 15.60
C SER A 98 -21.54 4.48 16.76
N PHE A 99 -20.64 5.09 17.57
CA PHE A 99 -21.01 6.02 18.63
C PHE A 99 -21.32 7.43 18.06
N PRO A 100 -22.06 8.28 18.84
CA PRO A 100 -22.37 9.63 18.42
C PRO A 100 -21.09 10.47 18.13
N THR A 101 -21.15 11.27 17.08
CA THR A 101 -20.00 12.12 16.59
C THR A 101 -19.40 13.00 17.69
N LYS A 102 -20.20 13.43 18.67
CA LYS A 102 -19.71 14.25 19.81
C LYS A 102 -18.64 13.53 20.64
N TRP A 103 -18.70 12.20 20.78
CA TRP A 103 -17.70 11.42 21.44
C TRP A 103 -16.41 11.30 20.60
N LEU A 104 -16.57 11.07 19.30
CA LEU A 104 -15.43 11.01 18.38
C LEU A 104 -14.66 12.33 18.38
N ALA A 105 -15.36 13.48 18.33
CA ALA A 105 -14.76 14.81 18.35
C ALA A 105 -13.89 15.04 19.61
N ARG A 106 -14.34 14.58 20.79
CA ARG A 106 -13.55 14.68 22.03
C ARG A 106 -12.29 13.82 21.97
N ILE A 107 -12.42 12.58 21.51
CA ILE A 107 -11.30 11.65 21.35
C ILE A 107 -10.28 12.28 20.38
N THR A 108 -10.72 12.74 19.22
CA THR A 108 -9.85 13.33 18.18
C THR A 108 -9.09 14.56 18.68
N THR A 109 -9.74 15.44 19.46
CA THR A 109 -9.07 16.61 20.05
C THR A 109 -7.94 16.21 20.98
N THR A 110 -8.11 15.15 21.78
CA THR A 110 -7.07 14.63 22.67
C THR A 110 -5.89 14.06 21.86
N TYR A 111 -6.16 13.38 20.76
CA TYR A 111 -5.11 12.80 19.91
C TYR A 111 -4.23 13.85 19.23
N ILE A 112 -4.75 15.04 18.87
CA ILE A 112 -3.94 16.10 18.27
C ILE A 112 -2.80 16.50 19.21
N VAL A 113 -3.10 16.70 20.48
CA VAL A 113 -2.09 17.07 21.49
C VAL A 113 -1.10 15.92 21.69
N PHE A 114 -1.61 14.68 21.84
CA PHE A 114 -0.78 13.50 21.99
C PHE A 114 0.17 13.32 20.80
N HIS A 115 -0.33 13.44 19.57
CA HIS A 115 0.45 13.30 18.33
C HIS A 115 1.59 14.34 18.29
N GLY A 116 1.29 15.61 18.56
CA GLY A 116 2.30 16.68 18.59
C GLY A 116 3.40 16.42 19.62
N LEU A 117 3.03 15.96 20.83
CA LEU A 117 3.99 15.64 21.89
C LEU A 117 4.86 14.43 21.51
N VAL A 118 4.27 13.36 20.92
CA VAL A 118 5.02 12.16 20.51
C VAL A 118 6.04 12.50 19.42
N ILE A 119 5.65 13.25 18.38
CA ILE A 119 6.59 13.65 17.32
C ILE A 119 7.73 14.47 17.90
N LEU A 120 7.43 15.45 18.75
CA LEU A 120 8.44 16.33 19.33
C LEU A 120 9.41 15.55 20.21
N THR A 121 8.90 14.72 21.14
CA THR A 121 9.73 13.91 22.04
C THR A 121 10.53 12.86 21.29
N CYS A 122 9.95 12.22 20.26
CA CYS A 122 10.63 11.24 19.42
C CYS A 122 11.79 11.90 18.66
N ALA A 123 11.56 13.06 18.03
CA ALA A 123 12.58 13.78 17.30
C ALA A 123 13.76 14.19 18.21
N ILE A 124 13.47 14.70 19.41
CA ILE A 124 14.49 15.06 20.40
C ILE A 124 15.25 13.81 20.85
N ALA A 125 14.55 12.74 21.22
CA ALA A 125 15.18 11.49 21.70
C ALA A 125 16.11 10.89 20.65
N LEU A 126 15.65 10.81 19.39
CA LEU A 126 16.46 10.30 18.28
C LEU A 126 17.72 11.14 18.06
N LEU A 127 17.59 12.47 18.06
CA LEU A 127 18.75 13.35 17.88
C LEU A 127 19.71 13.32 19.07
N VAL A 128 19.25 13.17 20.30
CA VAL A 128 20.10 13.14 21.49
C VAL A 128 20.81 11.80 21.64
N MET A 129 20.10 10.69 21.41
CA MET A 129 20.61 9.35 21.73
C MET A 129 21.34 8.69 20.54
N CYS A 130 21.23 9.21 19.33
CA CYS A 130 21.93 8.66 18.17
C CYS A 130 23.46 8.81 18.34
N PRO A 131 24.23 7.69 18.35
CA PRO A 131 25.68 7.75 18.53
C PRO A 131 26.39 8.30 17.29
N ASP A 132 25.97 7.84 16.10
CA ASP A 132 26.61 8.17 14.83
C ASP A 132 25.59 8.79 13.88
N ARG A 133 25.63 10.13 13.76
CA ARG A 133 24.73 10.88 12.88
C ARG A 133 25.34 11.06 11.51
N HIS A 134 24.53 10.97 10.48
CA HIS A 134 24.94 11.39 9.15
C HIS A 134 25.31 12.88 9.11
N THR A 135 26.26 13.21 8.23
CA THR A 135 26.62 14.62 7.99
C THR A 135 25.50 15.35 7.24
N GLY A 136 25.42 16.67 7.41
CA GLY A 136 24.47 17.48 6.64
C GLY A 136 24.65 17.33 5.12
N SER A 137 25.91 17.17 4.66
CA SER A 137 26.17 16.88 3.24
C SER A 137 25.49 15.60 2.80
N TYR A 138 25.59 14.51 3.58
CA TYR A 138 24.90 13.25 3.25
C TYR A 138 23.38 13.46 3.14
N VAL A 139 22.76 14.06 4.16
CA VAL A 139 21.30 14.21 4.25
C VAL A 139 20.72 15.06 3.10
N PHE A 140 21.45 16.09 2.64
CA PHE A 140 20.90 17.03 1.65
C PHE A 140 21.45 16.86 0.23
N THR A 141 22.50 16.09 0.02
CA THR A 141 23.10 15.96 -1.32
C THR A 141 23.23 14.54 -1.84
N VAL A 142 23.23 13.53 -0.96
CA VAL A 142 23.34 12.14 -1.41
C VAL A 142 21.96 11.63 -1.80
N VAL A 143 21.86 11.08 -2.99
CA VAL A 143 20.70 10.33 -3.47
C VAL A 143 21.14 8.89 -3.63
N ASP A 144 20.85 8.07 -2.65
CA ASP A 144 21.06 6.64 -2.68
C ASP A 144 19.82 5.92 -3.16
N SER A 145 19.98 4.83 -3.88
CA SER A 145 18.87 4.13 -4.51
C SER A 145 19.06 2.64 -4.57
N GLU A 146 18.22 1.94 -3.83
CA GLU A 146 18.08 0.48 -3.90
C GLU A 146 17.10 0.02 -5.01
N SER A 147 16.56 0.94 -5.83
CA SER A 147 15.57 0.63 -6.87
C SER A 147 16.16 -0.07 -8.10
N GLY A 148 17.49 -0.03 -8.30
CA GLY A 148 18.17 -0.56 -9.48
C GLY A 148 18.00 0.28 -10.75
N TRP A 149 17.26 1.39 -10.72
CA TRP A 149 17.11 2.29 -11.86
C TRP A 149 18.32 3.19 -12.09
N THR A 150 18.73 3.28 -13.34
CA THR A 150 19.80 4.22 -13.78
C THR A 150 19.26 5.09 -14.92
N PRO A 151 19.45 6.44 -14.90
CA PRO A 151 20.13 7.22 -13.85
C PRO A 151 19.29 7.35 -12.56
N VAL A 152 19.95 7.66 -11.44
CA VAL A 152 19.39 7.78 -10.08
C VAL A 152 18.21 8.76 -10.01
N GLY A 153 18.11 9.72 -10.94
CA GLY A 153 16.97 10.64 -11.03
C GLY A 153 15.60 9.95 -11.12
N TRP A 154 15.52 8.75 -11.72
CA TRP A 154 14.27 7.98 -11.73
C TRP A 154 13.86 7.54 -10.34
N SER A 155 14.81 7.07 -9.54
CA SER A 155 14.55 6.66 -8.15
C SER A 155 14.07 7.81 -7.28
N PHE A 156 14.64 9.00 -7.49
CA PHE A 156 14.18 10.22 -6.84
C PHE A 156 12.70 10.52 -7.18
N LEU A 157 12.30 10.35 -8.44
CA LEU A 157 10.91 10.56 -8.87
C LEU A 157 9.94 9.54 -8.23
N PHE A 158 10.36 8.27 -8.07
CA PHE A 158 9.53 7.27 -7.39
C PHE A 158 9.29 7.59 -5.91
N GLY A 159 10.19 8.33 -5.26
CA GLY A 159 10.00 8.84 -3.92
C GLY A 159 8.75 9.71 -3.74
N PHE A 160 8.25 10.33 -4.83
CA PHE A 160 6.99 11.08 -4.79
C PHE A 160 5.77 10.23 -4.49
N LEU A 161 5.79 8.92 -4.74
CA LEU A 161 4.69 8.02 -4.39
C LEU A 161 4.45 8.01 -2.88
N SER A 162 5.52 7.84 -2.09
CA SER A 162 5.44 7.86 -0.63
C SER A 162 4.93 9.19 -0.10
N VAL A 163 5.45 10.30 -0.66
CA VAL A 163 5.01 11.66 -0.27
C VAL A 163 3.56 11.90 -0.66
N SER A 164 3.13 11.48 -1.84
CA SER A 164 1.74 11.64 -2.28
C SER A 164 0.79 10.84 -1.40
N TRP A 165 1.16 9.62 -1.01
CA TRP A 165 0.36 8.80 -0.12
C TRP A 165 0.18 9.45 1.26
N THR A 166 1.24 10.02 1.84
CA THR A 166 1.18 10.70 3.14
C THR A 166 0.48 12.05 3.11
N MET A 167 0.34 12.66 1.93
CA MET A 167 -0.24 13.99 1.70
C MET A 167 -1.62 13.92 1.01
N THR A 168 -2.37 12.85 1.19
CA THR A 168 -3.72 12.66 0.64
C THR A 168 -4.78 12.65 1.72
N ASP A 169 -6.05 12.42 1.36
CA ASP A 169 -7.22 12.29 2.25
C ASP A 169 -7.57 13.54 3.10
N TYR A 170 -7.03 14.72 2.75
CA TYR A 170 -7.38 15.98 3.41
C TYR A 170 -8.80 16.47 3.07
N ASP A 171 -9.44 15.90 2.08
CA ASP A 171 -10.84 16.11 1.74
C ASP A 171 -11.81 15.42 2.73
N ALA A 172 -11.32 14.60 3.66
CA ALA A 172 -12.12 14.05 4.75
C ALA A 172 -12.96 15.12 5.46
N THR A 173 -12.42 16.35 5.60
CA THR A 173 -13.15 17.50 6.13
C THR A 173 -14.37 17.88 5.29
N ALA A 174 -14.33 17.68 3.96
CA ALA A 174 -15.47 17.96 3.09
C ALA A 174 -16.63 17.01 3.39
N HIS A 175 -16.36 15.75 3.70
CA HIS A 175 -17.37 14.73 3.96
C HIS A 175 -18.09 14.87 5.32
N ILE A 176 -17.56 15.71 6.22
CA ILE A 176 -18.18 16.03 7.52
C ILE A 176 -18.72 17.47 7.59
N THR A 177 -18.77 18.19 6.47
CA THR A 177 -19.19 19.61 6.44
C THR A 177 -20.59 19.86 7.01
N GLU A 178 -21.50 18.89 6.89
CA GLU A 178 -22.87 18.99 7.44
C GLU A 178 -22.90 18.92 8.98
N GLU A 179 -21.79 18.49 9.61
CA GLU A 179 -21.62 18.42 11.07
C GLU A 179 -20.82 19.65 11.62
N ILE A 180 -20.35 20.55 10.75
CA ILE A 180 -19.51 21.70 11.10
C ILE A 180 -20.35 22.99 11.11
N ASP A 181 -20.20 23.81 12.17
CA ASP A 181 -20.77 25.15 12.21
C ASP A 181 -20.01 26.10 11.28
N LYS A 182 -20.70 26.82 10.40
CA LYS A 182 -20.14 27.70 9.35
C LYS A 182 -19.12 26.99 8.46
N PRO A 183 -19.54 25.90 7.77
CA PRO A 183 -18.62 25.05 7.03
C PRO A 183 -17.92 25.76 5.87
N GLU A 184 -18.58 26.77 5.26
CA GLU A 184 -18.05 27.55 4.14
C GLU A 184 -16.78 28.34 4.47
N THR A 185 -16.50 28.56 5.77
CA THR A 185 -15.29 29.26 6.23
C THR A 185 -14.36 28.34 7.01
N LYS A 186 -14.91 27.51 7.92
CA LYS A 186 -14.10 26.65 8.80
C LYS A 186 -13.49 25.46 8.07
N ALA A 187 -14.23 24.79 7.19
CA ALA A 187 -13.72 23.63 6.48
C ALA A 187 -12.54 23.93 5.55
N PRO A 188 -12.57 25.01 4.72
CA PRO A 188 -11.40 25.40 3.93
C PRO A 188 -10.14 25.67 4.74
N TRP A 189 -10.29 26.37 5.87
CA TRP A 189 -9.16 26.63 6.77
C TRP A 189 -8.63 25.35 7.41
N ALA A 190 -9.52 24.43 7.78
CA ALA A 190 -9.11 23.13 8.34
C ALA A 190 -8.29 22.32 7.31
N ILE A 191 -8.74 22.24 6.06
CA ILE A 191 -8.01 21.59 4.97
C ILE A 191 -6.63 22.23 4.77
N PHE A 192 -6.58 23.57 4.67
CA PHE A 192 -5.34 24.29 4.40
C PHE A 192 -4.33 24.17 5.54
N ILE A 193 -4.79 24.35 6.80
CA ILE A 193 -3.94 24.24 7.99
C ILE A 193 -3.46 22.82 8.21
N ALA A 194 -4.33 21.82 8.04
CA ALA A 194 -3.94 20.41 8.17
C ALA A 194 -2.79 20.08 7.21
N MET A 195 -2.91 20.46 5.94
CA MET A 195 -1.87 20.23 4.95
C MET A 195 -0.59 21.02 5.23
N ALA A 196 -0.69 22.26 5.68
CA ALA A 196 0.48 23.08 6.04
C ALA A 196 1.24 22.47 7.21
N LEU A 197 0.53 22.02 8.26
CA LEU A 197 1.14 21.35 9.42
C LEU A 197 1.78 20.03 9.02
N THR A 198 1.08 19.18 8.27
CA THR A 198 1.62 17.90 7.79
C THR A 198 2.88 18.12 6.95
N TYR A 199 2.87 19.12 6.06
CA TYR A 199 4.03 19.45 5.27
C TYR A 199 5.23 19.87 6.11
N VAL A 200 5.07 20.85 7.02
CA VAL A 200 6.17 21.38 7.82
C VAL A 200 6.67 20.35 8.81
N VAL A 201 5.78 19.78 9.62
CA VAL A 201 6.15 18.84 10.68
C VAL A 201 6.67 17.53 10.09
N GLY A 202 6.03 17.00 9.04
CA GLY A 202 6.46 15.79 8.35
C GLY A 202 7.82 15.96 7.70
N TRP A 203 8.06 17.11 7.02
CA TRP A 203 9.35 17.40 6.41
C TRP A 203 10.48 17.50 7.45
N LEU A 204 10.25 18.22 8.57
CA LEU A 204 11.23 18.31 9.66
C LEU A 204 11.51 16.94 10.28
N PHE A 205 10.47 16.11 10.50
CA PHE A 205 10.66 14.79 11.06
C PHE A 205 11.40 13.85 10.09
N THR A 206 11.13 13.95 8.77
CA THR A 206 11.87 13.20 7.76
C THR A 206 13.36 13.58 7.74
N ILE A 207 13.68 14.86 7.90
CA ILE A 207 15.08 15.32 8.05
C ILE A 207 15.73 14.70 9.30
N VAL A 208 15.02 14.67 10.43
CA VAL A 208 15.52 14.01 11.65
C VAL A 208 15.81 12.54 11.38
N LEU A 209 14.86 11.82 10.77
CA LEU A 209 15.07 10.41 10.40
C LEU A 209 16.27 10.22 9.48
N ALA A 210 16.46 11.09 8.48
CA ALA A 210 17.60 11.02 7.57
C ALA A 210 18.96 11.22 8.29
N PHE A 211 19.01 12.02 9.36
CA PHE A 211 20.22 12.17 10.17
C PHE A 211 20.57 10.93 11.00
N VAL A 212 19.56 10.14 11.40
CA VAL A 212 19.72 9.04 12.39
C VAL A 212 19.47 7.65 11.82
N MET A 213 19.16 7.52 10.52
CA MET A 213 18.72 6.27 9.94
C MET A 213 19.80 5.18 9.87
N GLY A 214 21.10 5.55 9.94
CA GLY A 214 22.20 4.61 9.75
C GLY A 214 22.26 4.07 8.31
N ASP A 215 22.61 2.79 8.14
CA ASP A 215 22.63 2.15 6.82
C ASP A 215 21.20 1.86 6.33
N PRO A 216 20.76 2.49 5.20
CA PRO A 216 19.43 2.26 4.64
C PRO A 216 19.17 0.82 4.26
N ALA A 217 20.15 0.12 3.69
CA ALA A 217 20.00 -1.27 3.27
C ALA A 217 19.77 -2.19 4.48
N ALA A 218 20.48 -1.97 5.59
CA ALA A 218 20.26 -2.71 6.83
C ALA A 218 18.88 -2.46 7.44
N ALA A 219 18.37 -1.22 7.37
CA ALA A 219 17.05 -0.89 7.88
C ALA A 219 15.92 -1.52 7.04
N LEU A 220 16.07 -1.55 5.72
CA LEU A 220 15.09 -2.15 4.80
C LEU A 220 15.04 -3.68 4.91
N ASN A 221 16.18 -4.33 5.15
CA ASN A 221 16.29 -5.79 5.29
C ASN A 221 16.11 -6.27 6.74
N SER A 222 15.58 -5.43 7.61
CA SER A 222 15.36 -5.77 9.02
C SER A 222 14.36 -6.91 9.20
N PRO A 223 14.61 -7.87 10.12
CA PRO A 223 13.67 -8.93 10.46
C PRO A 223 12.36 -8.42 11.10
N LEU A 224 12.30 -7.15 11.49
CA LEU A 224 11.09 -6.50 12.01
C LEU A 224 10.10 -6.11 10.91
N GLU A 225 10.50 -6.18 9.62
CA GLU A 225 9.71 -5.75 8.46
C GLU A 225 9.17 -4.30 8.54
N GLN A 226 9.73 -3.50 9.47
CA GLN A 226 9.35 -2.11 9.75
C GLN A 226 10.61 -1.25 9.89
N PRO A 227 11.07 -0.60 8.80
CA PRO A 227 12.32 0.17 8.78
C PRO A 227 12.39 1.26 9.87
N VAL A 228 11.28 1.99 10.10
CA VAL A 228 11.24 3.06 11.10
C VAL A 228 11.40 2.51 12.52
N ILE A 229 10.80 1.36 12.81
CA ILE A 229 10.96 0.71 14.12
C ILE A 229 12.38 0.19 14.30
N GLN A 230 13.02 -0.27 13.22
CA GLN A 230 14.44 -0.65 13.25
C GLN A 230 15.34 0.57 13.53
N ILE A 231 15.06 1.74 12.95
CA ILE A 231 15.77 2.98 13.27
C ILE A 231 15.61 3.33 14.76
N PHE A 232 14.40 3.20 15.31
CA PHE A 232 14.18 3.42 16.74
C PHE A 232 14.98 2.44 17.59
N TYR A 233 15.00 1.15 17.23
CA TYR A 233 15.76 0.14 17.93
C TYR A 233 17.27 0.43 17.92
N ASN A 234 17.81 0.80 16.77
CA ASN A 234 19.23 1.10 16.63
C ASN A 234 19.69 2.31 17.48
N ASN A 235 18.83 3.32 17.62
CA ASN A 235 19.19 4.58 18.30
C ASN A 235 18.74 4.64 19.77
N LEU A 236 17.58 4.09 20.09
CA LEU A 236 16.96 4.21 21.43
C LEU A 236 17.03 2.91 22.24
N GLY A 237 17.58 1.86 21.62
CA GLY A 237 17.55 0.52 22.23
C GLY A 237 16.14 -0.09 22.21
N ARG A 238 16.04 -1.30 22.80
CA ARG A 238 14.80 -2.08 22.78
C ARG A 238 13.62 -1.36 23.43
N ASP A 239 13.80 -0.88 24.65
CA ASP A 239 12.69 -0.32 25.42
C ASP A 239 12.19 1.01 24.83
N GLY A 240 13.12 1.85 24.35
CA GLY A 240 12.77 3.08 23.65
C GLY A 240 12.03 2.80 22.34
N ALA A 241 12.46 1.80 21.57
CA ALA A 241 11.78 1.39 20.35
C ALA A 241 10.36 0.88 20.62
N ILE A 242 10.15 0.08 21.67
CA ILE A 242 8.82 -0.40 22.06
C ILE A 242 7.90 0.78 22.43
N VAL A 243 8.39 1.72 23.25
CA VAL A 243 7.60 2.90 23.64
C VAL A 243 7.13 3.69 22.42
N TYR A 244 8.05 4.04 21.49
CA TYR A 244 7.67 4.81 20.31
C TYR A 244 6.89 3.98 19.28
N ALA A 245 7.08 2.67 19.20
CA ALA A 245 6.24 1.81 18.38
C ALA A 245 4.78 1.77 18.91
N VAL A 246 4.59 1.67 20.22
CA VAL A 246 3.25 1.76 20.84
C VAL A 246 2.63 3.14 20.64
N CYS A 247 3.41 4.22 20.79
CA CYS A 247 2.93 5.57 20.48
C CYS A 247 2.50 5.73 19.00
N ALA A 248 3.30 5.20 18.07
CA ALA A 248 2.96 5.21 16.64
C ALA A 248 1.70 4.38 16.34
N PHE A 249 1.54 3.23 17.01
CA PHE A 249 0.32 2.43 16.92
C PHE A 249 -0.91 3.21 17.41
N VAL A 250 -0.84 3.91 18.52
CA VAL A 250 -1.94 4.76 19.03
C VAL A 250 -2.27 5.87 18.04
N ILE A 251 -1.26 6.51 17.43
CA ILE A 251 -1.46 7.55 16.42
C ILE A 251 -2.17 6.97 15.18
N LEU A 252 -1.73 5.81 14.68
CA LEU A 252 -2.36 5.16 13.53
C LEU A 252 -3.80 4.72 13.83
N ASN A 253 -4.09 4.24 15.05
CA ASN A 253 -5.47 3.95 15.45
C ASN A 253 -6.37 5.17 15.38
N SER A 254 -5.89 6.33 15.83
CA SER A 254 -6.67 7.57 15.74
C SER A 254 -6.89 8.01 14.28
N LEU A 255 -5.88 7.85 13.44
CA LEU A 255 -6.02 8.08 12.00
C LEU A 255 -7.07 7.15 11.39
N CYS A 256 -7.02 5.84 11.66
CA CYS A 256 -7.98 4.86 11.15
C CYS A 256 -9.42 5.17 11.59
N ILE A 257 -9.63 5.60 12.85
CA ILE A 257 -10.96 6.01 13.34
C ILE A 257 -11.50 7.19 12.51
N VAL A 258 -10.70 8.22 12.27
CA VAL A 258 -11.13 9.43 11.54
C VAL A 258 -11.30 9.13 10.06
N ALA A 259 -10.41 8.37 9.45
CA ALA A 259 -10.52 7.97 8.04
C ALA A 259 -11.76 7.08 7.80
N LEU A 260 -12.03 6.12 8.67
CA LEU A 260 -13.26 5.30 8.58
C LEU A 260 -14.53 6.14 8.81
N GLN A 261 -14.46 7.18 9.65
CA GLN A 261 -15.56 8.15 9.82
C GLN A 261 -15.85 8.85 8.50
N ALA A 262 -14.85 9.41 7.82
CA ALA A 262 -14.99 10.08 6.54
C ALA A 262 -15.54 9.12 5.47
N LEU A 263 -14.97 7.93 5.36
CA LEU A 263 -15.42 6.89 4.43
C LEU A 263 -16.90 6.53 4.66
N GLY A 264 -17.33 6.33 5.91
CA GLY A 264 -18.74 6.06 6.23
C GLY A 264 -19.68 7.17 5.78
N ARG A 265 -19.27 8.45 5.90
CA ARG A 265 -20.05 9.60 5.41
C ARG A 265 -20.07 9.67 3.88
N THR A 266 -18.94 9.33 3.25
CA THR A 266 -18.86 9.24 1.77
C THR A 266 -19.82 8.17 1.25
N VAL A 267 -19.83 6.97 1.83
CA VAL A 267 -20.76 5.89 1.48
C VAL A 267 -22.21 6.33 1.68
N PHE A 268 -22.51 6.99 2.79
CA PHE A 268 -23.85 7.54 3.07
C PHE A 268 -24.27 8.56 2.01
N ALA A 269 -23.44 9.58 1.74
CA ALA A 269 -23.74 10.64 0.77
C ALA A 269 -23.92 10.07 -0.65
N PHE A 270 -23.04 9.18 -1.06
CA PHE A 270 -23.07 8.52 -2.36
C PHE A 270 -24.33 7.64 -2.53
N SER A 271 -24.78 7.02 -1.42
CA SER A 271 -26.04 6.27 -1.37
C SER A 271 -27.28 7.17 -1.33
N ARG A 272 -27.22 8.33 -0.64
CA ARG A 272 -28.30 9.33 -0.66
C ARG A 272 -28.62 9.76 -2.09
N ASP A 273 -27.57 9.97 -2.88
CA ASP A 273 -27.67 10.39 -4.27
C ASP A 273 -27.90 9.22 -5.26
N ARG A 274 -28.11 8.01 -4.76
CA ARG A 274 -28.42 6.77 -5.53
C ARG A 274 -27.33 6.34 -6.50
N LEU A 275 -26.07 6.65 -6.20
CA LEU A 275 -24.92 6.32 -7.03
C LEU A 275 -24.28 4.97 -6.66
N LEU A 276 -24.64 4.41 -5.48
CA LEU A 276 -24.12 3.13 -5.00
C LEU A 276 -25.20 2.03 -5.14
N PRO A 277 -24.84 0.81 -5.59
CA PRO A 277 -25.76 -0.33 -5.53
C PRO A 277 -26.26 -0.58 -4.09
N GLY A 278 -27.54 -0.87 -3.93
CA GLY A 278 -28.12 -1.05 -2.59
C GLY A 278 -28.36 0.24 -1.79
N SER A 279 -28.32 1.40 -2.42
CA SER A 279 -28.45 2.74 -1.80
C SER A 279 -29.58 2.88 -0.78
N LYS A 280 -30.66 2.08 -0.91
CA LYS A 280 -31.79 2.10 0.05
C LYS A 280 -31.36 1.67 1.46
N LEU A 281 -30.33 0.81 1.58
CA LEU A 281 -29.84 0.30 2.84
C LEU A 281 -28.80 1.25 3.45
N TRP A 282 -27.84 1.72 2.64
CA TRP A 282 -26.68 2.46 3.11
C TRP A 282 -26.98 3.93 3.48
N LYS A 283 -28.10 4.49 3.02
CA LYS A 283 -28.53 5.87 3.33
C LYS A 283 -29.30 6.03 4.63
N VAL A 284 -29.41 4.99 5.45
CA VAL A 284 -30.15 5.01 6.70
C VAL A 284 -29.30 5.59 7.81
N ILE A 285 -29.83 6.61 8.51
CA ILE A 285 -29.22 7.18 9.72
C ILE A 285 -29.92 6.56 10.93
N ASP A 286 -29.15 6.12 11.91
CA ASP A 286 -29.68 5.64 13.17
C ASP A 286 -30.19 6.81 14.02
N PRO A 287 -31.49 6.82 14.46
CA PRO A 287 -32.04 7.96 15.19
C PRO A 287 -31.52 8.13 16.61
N ARG A 288 -30.74 7.16 17.15
CA ARG A 288 -30.19 7.23 18.52
C ARG A 288 -28.81 7.87 18.53
N THR A 289 -28.02 7.61 17.50
CA THR A 289 -26.63 8.05 17.42
C THR A 289 -26.41 9.19 16.41
N ASP A 290 -27.40 9.47 15.57
CA ASP A 290 -27.33 10.38 14.42
C ASP A 290 -26.17 10.02 13.46
N THR A 291 -25.83 8.72 13.37
CA THR A 291 -24.73 8.22 12.53
C THR A 291 -25.24 7.22 11.50
N PRO A 292 -24.62 7.12 10.32
CA PRO A 292 -24.98 6.16 9.27
C PRO A 292 -24.33 4.80 9.55
N ILE A 293 -24.78 4.10 10.62
CA ILE A 293 -24.16 2.86 11.11
C ILE A 293 -24.05 1.81 10.01
N ILE A 294 -25.07 1.63 9.18
CA ILE A 294 -25.04 0.61 8.12
C ILE A 294 -23.98 0.93 7.06
N ALA A 295 -23.79 2.20 6.72
CA ALA A 295 -22.72 2.63 5.81
C ALA A 295 -21.31 2.42 6.42
N ILE A 296 -21.16 2.64 7.72
CA ILE A 296 -19.90 2.36 8.45
C ILE A 296 -19.57 0.87 8.36
N TRP A 297 -20.52 -0.02 8.65
CA TRP A 297 -20.29 -1.48 8.59
C TRP A 297 -20.09 -1.99 7.16
N PHE A 298 -20.70 -1.36 6.15
CA PHE A 298 -20.36 -1.60 4.75
C PHE A 298 -18.86 -1.28 4.48
N SER A 299 -18.39 -0.16 4.98
CA SER A 299 -16.97 0.25 4.86
C SER A 299 -16.03 -0.74 5.57
N VAL A 300 -16.35 -1.12 6.81
CA VAL A 300 -15.63 -2.15 7.59
C VAL A 300 -15.51 -3.46 6.80
N PHE A 301 -16.62 -3.92 6.22
CA PHE A 301 -16.62 -5.15 5.43
C PHE A 301 -15.64 -5.07 4.24
N TRP A 302 -15.70 -3.99 3.46
CA TRP A 302 -14.83 -3.87 2.28
C TRP A 302 -13.36 -3.66 2.65
N CYS A 303 -13.05 -2.89 3.68
CA CYS A 303 -11.67 -2.74 4.18
C CYS A 303 -11.11 -4.09 4.66
N ALA A 304 -11.87 -4.87 5.42
CA ALA A 304 -11.46 -6.20 5.83
C ALA A 304 -11.31 -7.18 4.64
N ALA A 305 -12.26 -7.16 3.70
CA ALA A 305 -12.25 -8.03 2.53
C ALA A 305 -11.04 -7.78 1.61
N ILE A 306 -10.68 -6.53 1.38
CA ILE A 306 -9.49 -6.17 0.59
C ILE A 306 -8.22 -6.71 1.25
N ASN A 307 -8.11 -6.58 2.57
CA ASN A 307 -6.92 -7.04 3.28
C ASN A 307 -6.75 -8.56 3.30
N LEU A 308 -7.81 -9.35 3.03
CA LEU A 308 -7.67 -10.79 2.81
C LEU A 308 -6.81 -11.13 1.59
N ILE A 309 -6.68 -10.21 0.63
CA ILE A 309 -5.81 -10.39 -0.54
C ILE A 309 -4.34 -10.55 -0.12
N ALA A 310 -3.94 -9.96 1.00
CA ALA A 310 -2.59 -10.12 1.55
C ALA A 310 -2.24 -11.58 1.87
N LEU A 311 -3.22 -12.44 2.17
CA LEU A 311 -3.00 -13.87 2.39
C LEU A 311 -2.56 -14.61 1.10
N GLY A 312 -2.93 -14.09 -0.06
CA GLY A 312 -2.56 -14.66 -1.36
C GLY A 312 -1.33 -14.02 -1.97
N SER A 313 -1.19 -12.70 -1.87
CA SER A 313 -0.08 -11.95 -2.47
C SER A 313 0.12 -10.58 -1.80
N TYR A 314 1.29 -10.39 -1.20
CA TYR A 314 1.69 -9.10 -0.65
C TYR A 314 1.84 -8.02 -1.74
N VAL A 315 2.30 -8.41 -2.94
CA VAL A 315 2.44 -7.46 -4.05
C VAL A 315 1.09 -6.98 -4.55
N ALA A 316 0.10 -7.86 -4.65
CA ALA A 316 -1.24 -7.49 -5.06
C ALA A 316 -1.87 -6.49 -4.07
N ILE A 317 -1.74 -6.73 -2.77
CA ILE A 317 -2.26 -5.80 -1.76
C ILE A 317 -1.51 -4.47 -1.75
N SER A 318 -0.18 -4.49 -1.90
CA SER A 318 0.64 -3.27 -2.00
C SER A 318 0.28 -2.43 -3.23
N ALA A 319 -0.01 -3.08 -4.37
CA ALA A 319 -0.49 -2.37 -5.55
C ALA A 319 -1.85 -1.69 -5.31
N ILE A 320 -2.78 -2.34 -4.60
CA ILE A 320 -4.07 -1.74 -4.21
C ILE A 320 -3.85 -0.55 -3.28
N PHE A 321 -2.94 -0.64 -2.32
CA PHE A 321 -2.61 0.47 -1.44
C PHE A 321 -2.03 1.67 -2.19
N ASN A 322 -1.19 1.42 -3.20
CA ASN A 322 -0.63 2.48 -4.05
C ASN A 322 -1.68 3.19 -4.92
N VAL A 323 -2.75 2.49 -5.30
CA VAL A 323 -3.88 3.09 -6.05
C VAL A 323 -4.59 4.17 -5.23
N CYS A 324 -4.55 4.11 -3.89
CA CYS A 324 -5.16 5.10 -3.00
C CYS A 324 -4.78 6.54 -3.39
N ALA A 325 -3.49 6.85 -3.44
CA ALA A 325 -3.01 8.20 -3.75
C ALA A 325 -3.45 8.67 -5.14
N ILE A 326 -3.31 7.80 -6.15
CA ILE A 326 -3.66 8.15 -7.54
C ILE A 326 -5.17 8.38 -7.67
N ALA A 327 -5.99 7.50 -7.09
CA ALA A 327 -7.44 7.60 -7.17
C ALA A 327 -7.96 8.87 -6.48
N LEU A 328 -7.45 9.19 -5.30
CA LEU A 328 -7.79 10.42 -4.58
C LEU A 328 -7.34 11.66 -5.33
N ASP A 329 -6.10 11.72 -5.81
CA ASP A 329 -5.57 12.85 -6.57
C ASP A 329 -6.41 13.14 -7.83
N TRP A 330 -6.84 12.12 -8.56
CA TRP A 330 -7.73 12.29 -9.71
C TRP A 330 -9.14 12.68 -9.30
N SER A 331 -9.65 12.20 -8.16
CA SER A 331 -10.94 12.65 -7.62
C SER A 331 -10.92 14.14 -7.27
N TYR A 332 -9.75 14.71 -6.94
CA TYR A 332 -9.55 16.15 -6.71
C TYR A 332 -9.32 16.93 -8.01
N CYS A 333 -8.50 16.37 -8.90
CA CYS A 333 -8.10 17.03 -10.13
C CYS A 333 -9.28 17.25 -11.09
N ILE A 334 -10.16 16.26 -11.25
CA ILE A 334 -11.31 16.36 -12.15
C ILE A 334 -12.24 17.53 -11.79
N PRO A 335 -12.69 17.73 -10.53
CA PRO A 335 -13.46 18.92 -10.14
C PRO A 335 -12.70 20.23 -10.35
N ILE A 336 -11.37 20.25 -10.13
CA ILE A 336 -10.52 21.43 -10.40
C ILE A 336 -10.53 21.75 -11.91
N LEU A 337 -10.40 20.74 -12.78
CA LEU A 337 -10.55 20.93 -14.22
C LEU A 337 -11.96 21.41 -14.61
N CYS A 338 -12.99 20.85 -13.99
CA CYS A 338 -14.37 21.31 -14.18
C CYS A 338 -14.53 22.79 -13.78
N LYS A 339 -13.88 23.23 -12.73
CA LYS A 339 -13.85 24.65 -12.32
C LYS A 339 -13.14 25.54 -13.35
N LEU A 340 -12.01 25.10 -13.91
CA LEU A 340 -11.25 25.87 -14.87
C LEU A 340 -11.99 26.03 -16.21
N PHE A 341 -12.66 25.00 -16.68
CA PHE A 341 -13.27 24.97 -18.01
C PHE A 341 -14.80 25.10 -18.01
N GLY A 342 -15.46 24.86 -16.88
CA GLY A 342 -16.93 24.81 -16.81
C GLY A 342 -17.63 26.17 -16.84
N GLY A 343 -16.95 27.25 -16.50
CA GLY A 343 -17.45 28.63 -16.55
C GLY A 343 -18.60 28.98 -15.59
N ARG A 344 -18.96 28.09 -14.67
CA ARG A 344 -20.10 28.24 -13.75
C ARG A 344 -19.72 28.40 -12.29
N PHE A 345 -18.43 28.50 -12.00
CA PHE A 345 -17.94 28.59 -10.63
C PHE A 345 -18.35 29.89 -9.94
N GLN A 346 -19.02 29.76 -8.79
CA GLN A 346 -19.34 30.86 -7.90
C GLN A 346 -18.38 30.82 -6.70
N ARG A 347 -17.74 31.94 -6.40
CA ARG A 347 -16.77 32.03 -5.31
C ARG A 347 -17.46 31.95 -3.94
N GLY A 348 -16.90 31.12 -3.06
CA GLY A 348 -17.25 31.11 -1.65
C GLY A 348 -16.59 32.23 -0.85
N PRO A 349 -16.86 32.32 0.46
CA PRO A 349 -16.24 33.29 1.36
C PRO A 349 -14.71 33.14 1.42
N TRP A 350 -14.20 31.92 1.38
CA TRP A 350 -12.77 31.63 1.29
C TRP A 350 -12.38 31.37 -0.17
N HIS A 351 -11.45 32.15 -0.70
CA HIS A 351 -11.00 32.00 -2.09
C HIS A 351 -9.57 32.54 -2.28
N MET A 352 -8.84 32.01 -3.25
CA MET A 352 -7.45 32.40 -3.58
C MET A 352 -7.35 33.67 -4.44
N GLY A 353 -8.46 34.32 -4.74
CA GLY A 353 -8.49 35.55 -5.51
C GLY A 353 -7.90 35.45 -6.92
N LYS A 354 -6.90 36.27 -7.22
CA LYS A 354 -6.23 36.30 -8.54
C LYS A 354 -5.32 35.09 -8.78
N PHE A 355 -4.87 34.43 -7.72
CA PHE A 355 -3.96 33.27 -7.82
C PHE A 355 -4.69 31.96 -8.08
N SER A 356 -6.02 31.93 -7.94
CA SER A 356 -6.82 30.71 -8.07
C SER A 356 -6.56 29.95 -9.37
N ALA A 357 -6.54 30.64 -10.54
CA ALA A 357 -6.32 29.99 -11.83
C ALA A 357 -4.92 29.36 -11.93
N ALA A 358 -3.89 30.09 -11.53
CA ALA A 358 -2.50 29.59 -11.59
C ALA A 358 -2.29 28.39 -10.66
N VAL A 359 -2.83 28.44 -9.44
CA VAL A 359 -2.75 27.34 -8.46
C VAL A 359 -3.50 26.11 -8.96
N ASN A 360 -4.69 26.29 -9.54
CA ASN A 360 -5.47 25.18 -10.11
C ASN A 360 -4.76 24.52 -11.30
N ILE A 361 -4.15 25.31 -12.22
CA ILE A 361 -3.38 24.76 -13.34
C ILE A 361 -2.18 23.97 -12.83
N TRP A 362 -1.44 24.52 -11.87
CA TRP A 362 -0.29 23.83 -11.28
C TRP A 362 -0.69 22.54 -10.58
N ALA A 363 -1.82 22.53 -9.85
CA ALA A 363 -2.37 21.34 -9.21
C ALA A 363 -2.66 20.24 -10.22
N CYS A 364 -3.35 20.56 -11.32
CA CYS A 364 -3.67 19.60 -12.37
C CYS A 364 -2.41 19.09 -13.11
N ALA A 365 -1.46 19.99 -13.40
CA ALA A 365 -0.19 19.63 -14.05
C ALA A 365 0.63 18.68 -13.16
N TRP A 366 0.68 18.94 -11.85
CA TRP A 366 1.34 18.08 -10.89
C TRP A 366 0.69 16.70 -10.80
N THR A 367 -0.64 16.60 -10.67
CA THR A 367 -1.37 15.33 -10.64
C THR A 367 -1.11 14.51 -11.90
N ALA A 368 -1.15 15.14 -13.08
CA ALA A 368 -0.85 14.46 -14.33
C ALA A 368 0.59 13.94 -14.40
N PHE A 369 1.57 14.77 -13.98
CA PHE A 369 2.98 14.41 -13.95
C PHE A 369 3.25 13.21 -13.03
N VAL A 370 2.77 13.27 -11.78
CA VAL A 370 2.95 12.21 -10.78
C VAL A 370 2.26 10.92 -11.22
N SER A 371 1.06 11.02 -11.82
CA SER A 371 0.35 9.83 -12.34
C SER A 371 1.13 9.10 -13.43
N ILE A 372 1.85 9.83 -14.29
CA ILE A 372 2.72 9.20 -15.31
C ILE A 372 3.87 8.45 -14.64
N ILE A 373 4.52 9.06 -13.64
CA ILE A 373 5.64 8.42 -12.91
C ILE A 373 5.19 7.13 -12.22
N PHE A 374 4.01 7.12 -11.61
CA PHE A 374 3.49 5.98 -10.87
C PHE A 374 3.03 4.80 -11.75
N LEU A 375 2.98 4.98 -13.08
CA LEU A 375 2.79 3.87 -14.02
C LEU A 375 4.04 3.01 -14.21
N PHE A 376 5.22 3.54 -13.87
CA PHE A 376 6.46 2.78 -13.97
C PHE A 376 6.67 1.91 -12.74
N PRO A 377 7.26 0.71 -12.91
CA PRO A 377 7.59 -0.15 -11.78
C PRO A 377 8.66 0.50 -10.89
N THR A 378 8.49 0.41 -9.59
CA THR A 378 9.37 1.06 -8.60
C THR A 378 10.76 0.41 -8.49
N ALA A 379 10.93 -0.82 -9.00
CA ALA A 379 12.20 -1.55 -8.97
C ALA A 379 12.60 -2.09 -10.36
N TYR A 380 13.88 -2.07 -10.65
CA TYR A 380 14.49 -2.58 -11.88
C TYR A 380 15.64 -3.58 -11.54
N PRO A 381 15.83 -4.69 -12.28
CA PRO A 381 15.06 -5.10 -13.47
C PRO A 381 13.64 -5.56 -13.13
N VAL A 382 12.71 -5.28 -14.04
CA VAL A 382 11.33 -5.76 -13.90
C VAL A 382 11.34 -7.27 -14.08
N THR A 383 11.26 -8.00 -12.99
CA THR A 383 11.18 -9.46 -13.00
C THR A 383 9.75 -9.88 -12.68
N PRO A 384 9.31 -11.07 -13.12
CA PRO A 384 8.03 -11.62 -12.64
C PRO A 384 7.96 -11.70 -11.11
N GLN A 385 9.11 -11.62 -10.44
CA GLN A 385 9.24 -11.61 -8.98
C GLN A 385 8.95 -10.25 -8.37
N ASN A 386 9.23 -9.14 -9.08
CA ASN A 386 8.89 -7.79 -8.63
C ASN A 386 7.45 -7.40 -8.99
N VAL A 387 6.85 -8.10 -9.95
CA VAL A 387 5.44 -7.96 -10.35
C VAL A 387 4.57 -9.02 -9.65
N SER A 388 5.17 -10.16 -9.28
CA SER A 388 4.52 -11.25 -8.56
C SER A 388 5.53 -11.94 -7.63
N SER A 389 5.89 -11.29 -6.54
CA SER A 389 6.97 -11.75 -5.66
C SER A 389 6.52 -12.85 -4.69
N GLU A 390 5.79 -13.90 -5.11
CA GLU A 390 5.48 -14.92 -4.12
C GLU A 390 5.35 -16.41 -4.48
N PRO A 391 5.45 -16.96 -5.65
CA PRO A 391 5.45 -18.43 -5.73
C PRO A 391 6.71 -19.05 -5.14
N ARG A 392 7.85 -18.34 -5.12
CA ARG A 392 9.13 -18.93 -4.68
C ARG A 392 9.41 -18.77 -3.20
N GLN A 393 9.00 -17.67 -2.58
CA GLN A 393 9.17 -17.48 -1.15
C GLN A 393 8.19 -18.39 -0.38
N PHE A 394 6.95 -18.44 -0.81
CA PHE A 394 5.95 -19.37 -0.28
C PHE A 394 6.36 -20.86 -0.47
N CYS A 395 6.90 -21.23 -1.65
CA CYS A 395 7.43 -22.56 -1.87
C CYS A 395 8.72 -22.81 -1.07
N ARG A 396 9.53 -21.79 -0.82
CA ARG A 396 10.76 -21.91 -0.03
C ARG A 396 10.45 -21.96 1.47
N GLU A 397 9.53 -21.17 1.96
CA GLU A 397 9.05 -21.22 3.34
C GLU A 397 8.33 -22.54 3.62
N ARG A 398 7.43 -22.97 2.75
CA ARG A 398 6.80 -24.30 2.87
C ARG A 398 7.79 -25.45 2.74
N ALA A 399 8.80 -25.33 1.90
CA ALA A 399 9.86 -26.33 1.80
C ALA A 399 10.73 -26.35 3.06
N ASN A 400 10.97 -25.20 3.69
CA ASN A 400 11.67 -25.09 4.96
C ASN A 400 10.80 -25.61 6.12
N ASP A 401 9.51 -25.25 6.19
CA ASP A 401 8.56 -25.77 7.18
C ASP A 401 8.43 -27.29 7.10
N ILE A 402 8.31 -27.84 5.88
CA ILE A 402 8.28 -29.30 5.66
C ILE A 402 9.62 -29.94 6.07
N THR A 403 10.74 -29.26 5.82
CA THR A 403 12.08 -29.76 6.19
C THR A 403 12.27 -29.72 7.71
N ASP A 404 11.76 -28.70 8.38
CA ASP A 404 11.84 -28.57 9.84
C ASP A 404 10.83 -29.49 10.56
N GLU A 405 9.64 -29.68 10.00
CA GLU A 405 8.67 -30.67 10.47
C GLU A 405 9.20 -32.11 10.30
N LEU A 406 9.88 -32.41 9.19
CA LEU A 406 10.55 -33.68 8.95
C LEU A 406 11.76 -33.88 9.88
N ARG A 407 12.53 -32.81 10.20
CA ARG A 407 13.61 -32.86 11.20
C ARG A 407 13.07 -33.10 12.59
N GLY A 408 11.97 -32.46 12.97
CA GLY A 408 11.30 -32.66 14.28
C GLY A 408 10.73 -34.09 14.45
N ARG A 409 10.29 -34.72 13.36
CA ARG A 409 9.84 -36.14 13.37
C ARG A 409 11.01 -37.12 13.37
N HIS A 410 12.17 -36.74 12.84
CA HIS A 410 13.35 -37.62 12.75
C HIS A 410 14.05 -37.89 14.07
N SER A 411 13.78 -37.04 15.10
CA SER A 411 14.28 -37.35 16.45
C SER A 411 13.54 -38.56 17.11
N ARG A 412 12.56 -39.17 16.45
CA ARG A 412 11.71 -40.22 17.04
C ARG A 412 11.51 -41.51 16.22
N SER A 413 11.94 -41.67 14.94
CA SER A 413 12.01 -43.01 14.30
C SER A 413 12.46 -42.97 12.84
N HIS A 414 13.45 -43.82 12.52
CA HIS A 414 13.83 -44.43 11.25
C HIS A 414 13.22 -43.96 9.91
N SER A 415 14.05 -43.40 9.04
CA SER A 415 14.22 -43.93 7.69
C SER A 415 15.17 -43.07 6.80
N ALA A 416 16.31 -43.65 6.48
CA ALA A 416 17.30 -43.19 5.49
C ALA A 416 16.72 -43.03 4.06
N LEU A 417 15.55 -43.55 3.78
CA LEU A 417 14.88 -43.51 2.47
C LEU A 417 14.31 -42.11 2.14
N LEU A 418 13.83 -41.37 3.13
CA LEU A 418 13.26 -40.03 2.93
C LEU A 418 14.35 -38.96 2.67
N TRP A 419 15.53 -39.14 3.23
CA TRP A 419 16.67 -38.27 2.98
C TRP A 419 17.19 -38.34 1.54
N ASN A 420 17.17 -39.49 0.96
CA ASN A 420 17.56 -39.69 -0.45
C ASN A 420 16.55 -39.07 -1.43
N LEU A 421 15.27 -39.04 -1.10
CA LEU A 421 14.22 -38.39 -1.90
C LEU A 421 14.31 -36.86 -1.88
N VAL A 422 14.56 -36.26 -0.71
CA VAL A 422 14.75 -34.82 -0.56
C VAL A 422 16.05 -34.34 -1.21
N GLY A 423 17.12 -35.15 -1.14
CA GLY A 423 18.38 -34.88 -1.83
C GLY A 423 18.25 -34.91 -3.35
N TYR A 424 17.39 -35.81 -3.88
CA TYR A 424 17.15 -35.97 -5.31
C TYR A 424 16.40 -34.79 -5.94
N PHE A 425 15.52 -34.12 -5.19
CA PHE A 425 14.80 -32.95 -5.66
C PHE A 425 15.57 -31.63 -5.46
N ARG A 426 16.56 -31.59 -4.58
CA ARG A 426 17.36 -30.38 -4.29
C ARG A 426 18.47 -30.13 -5.33
N THR A 427 19.07 -31.15 -5.85
CA THR A 427 20.22 -31.04 -6.79
C THR A 427 19.87 -30.52 -8.19
N PRO A 428 18.74 -30.85 -8.83
CA PRO A 428 18.41 -30.28 -10.14
C PRO A 428 18.05 -28.79 -10.11
N LEU A 429 17.40 -28.30 -9.05
CA LEU A 429 16.97 -26.92 -8.93
C LEU A 429 18.14 -25.96 -8.63
N LEU A 430 19.08 -26.38 -7.80
CA LEU A 430 20.29 -25.60 -7.51
C LEU A 430 21.28 -25.59 -8.69
N ARG A 431 21.37 -26.67 -9.46
CA ARG A 431 22.22 -26.73 -10.65
C ARG A 431 21.69 -25.86 -11.80
N TRP A 432 20.39 -25.68 -11.90
CA TRP A 432 19.77 -24.86 -12.94
C TRP A 432 19.91 -23.35 -12.67
N SER A 433 19.92 -22.91 -11.42
CA SER A 433 20.18 -21.51 -11.06
C SER A 433 21.64 -21.10 -11.19
N TYR A 434 22.59 -22.04 -10.98
CA TYR A 434 24.03 -21.72 -11.03
C TYR A 434 24.61 -21.75 -12.46
N GLN A 435 24.02 -22.50 -13.40
CA GLN A 435 24.51 -22.59 -14.79
C GLN A 435 24.09 -21.39 -15.68
N ARG A 436 23.22 -20.51 -15.23
CA ARG A 436 22.80 -19.36 -16.03
C ARG A 436 23.72 -18.14 -15.90
N ASP A 437 24.55 -18.05 -14.86
CA ASP A 437 25.35 -16.87 -14.57
C ASP A 437 26.83 -16.95 -15.02
N SER A 438 27.27 -18.05 -15.64
CA SER A 438 28.69 -18.25 -15.97
C SER A 438 29.00 -18.66 -17.39
N SER A 439 28.28 -18.16 -18.43
CA SER A 439 28.71 -18.39 -19.82
C SER A 439 29.19 -17.09 -20.48
N PRO A 440 30.50 -16.99 -20.86
CA PRO A 440 31.00 -15.86 -21.62
C PRO A 440 30.45 -15.92 -23.06
N ARG A 441 29.98 -14.79 -23.56
CA ARG A 441 29.62 -14.58 -24.98
C ARG A 441 30.77 -14.99 -25.89
N ARG A 442 30.67 -16.11 -26.58
CA ARG A 442 31.53 -16.41 -27.74
C ARG A 442 30.87 -15.85 -29.00
N ARG A 443 31.63 -15.01 -29.67
CA ARG A 443 31.34 -14.53 -31.04
C ARG A 443 31.33 -15.74 -31.96
N CYS A 444 30.30 -15.83 -32.79
CA CYS A 444 30.26 -16.76 -33.94
C CYS A 444 31.25 -16.26 -34.98
N HIS A 445 32.30 -17.05 -35.25
CA HIS A 445 32.97 -17.10 -36.54
C HIS A 445 32.81 -18.52 -37.07
N GLY A 446 32.52 -18.58 -38.36
CA GLY A 446 32.00 -19.71 -39.09
C GLY A 446 32.93 -20.90 -39.26
N GLU A 447 32.35 -21.88 -39.82
CA GLU A 447 32.82 -22.94 -40.72
C GLU A 447 32.46 -24.34 -40.26
N GLY A 448 31.85 -25.01 -41.21
CA GLY A 448 31.35 -26.35 -41.40
C GLY A 448 31.96 -27.47 -40.56
N GLN A 449 31.09 -28.22 -39.90
CA GLN A 449 31.32 -29.62 -39.65
C GLN A 449 30.01 -30.41 -39.73
N SER A 450 30.10 -31.56 -40.33
CA SER A 450 29.12 -32.44 -40.91
C SER A 450 28.00 -32.95 -40.00
N GLN A 451 26.85 -33.22 -40.60
CA GLN A 451 25.59 -33.74 -40.04
C GLN A 451 25.68 -35.09 -39.28
N GLN A 452 26.81 -35.77 -39.22
CA GLN A 452 26.92 -37.09 -38.60
C GLN A 452 27.17 -37.11 -37.09
N GLN A 453 27.55 -35.98 -36.46
CA GLN A 453 27.79 -35.92 -35.02
C GLN A 453 26.58 -35.48 -34.16
N ARG A 454 25.44 -35.14 -34.76
CA ARG A 454 24.23 -34.71 -34.05
C ARG A 454 23.28 -35.82 -33.60
N GLN A 455 23.56 -37.09 -33.95
CA GLN A 455 22.66 -38.22 -33.60
C GLN A 455 23.05 -38.98 -32.33
N GLN A 456 24.18 -38.67 -31.67
CA GLN A 456 24.62 -39.45 -30.49
C GLN A 456 24.42 -38.76 -29.12
N LEU A 457 23.72 -37.64 -29.05
CA LEU A 457 23.47 -36.97 -27.76
C LEU A 457 21.97 -36.73 -27.54
N ARG A 458 21.18 -37.78 -27.57
CA ARG A 458 19.85 -37.80 -26.96
C ARG A 458 19.86 -38.77 -25.78
N PRO A 459 19.89 -38.31 -24.52
CA PRO A 459 19.53 -39.16 -23.41
C PRO A 459 18.01 -39.36 -23.43
N SER A 460 17.58 -40.58 -23.69
CA SER A 460 16.20 -41.05 -23.51
C SER A 460 15.91 -41.15 -22.01
N VAL A 461 15.35 -40.13 -21.44
CA VAL A 461 14.76 -40.17 -20.08
C VAL A 461 13.26 -40.36 -20.28
N GLN A 462 12.79 -41.57 -20.26
CA GLN A 462 11.39 -41.89 -20.03
C GLN A 462 11.10 -41.64 -18.54
N LEU A 463 10.50 -40.49 -18.25
CA LEU A 463 9.93 -40.19 -16.93
C LEU A 463 8.58 -40.90 -16.82
N ASN A 464 8.52 -41.87 -15.92
CA ASN A 464 7.31 -42.58 -15.56
C ASN A 464 6.38 -41.61 -14.79
N THR A 465 5.50 -40.92 -15.54
CA THR A 465 4.61 -39.87 -15.05
C THR A 465 3.50 -40.38 -14.13
N GLY A 466 3.34 -41.69 -13.98
CA GLY A 466 2.31 -42.28 -13.14
C GLY A 466 2.58 -42.17 -11.63
N ALA A 467 3.83 -42.32 -11.20
CA ALA A 467 4.17 -42.29 -9.76
C ALA A 467 4.18 -40.89 -9.15
N ALA A 468 4.59 -39.89 -9.92
CA ALA A 468 4.61 -38.49 -9.44
C ALA A 468 3.19 -37.89 -9.33
N ALA A 469 2.28 -38.29 -10.20
CA ALA A 469 0.88 -37.86 -10.16
C ALA A 469 0.10 -38.44 -8.97
N VAL A 470 0.37 -39.69 -8.59
CA VAL A 470 -0.30 -40.34 -7.46
C VAL A 470 0.14 -39.79 -6.11
N VAL A 471 1.41 -39.41 -5.98
CA VAL A 471 1.92 -38.80 -4.74
C VAL A 471 1.44 -37.36 -4.59
N ALA A 472 1.33 -36.60 -5.69
CA ALA A 472 0.84 -35.22 -5.68
C ALA A 472 -0.67 -35.13 -5.40
N THR A 473 -1.48 -36.10 -5.84
CA THR A 473 -2.95 -36.10 -5.63
C THR A 473 -3.35 -36.47 -4.21
N ASN A 474 -2.51 -37.13 -3.46
CA ASN A 474 -2.80 -37.51 -2.07
C ASN A 474 -2.30 -36.53 -1.03
N LEU A 475 -1.47 -35.56 -1.41
CA LEU A 475 -0.89 -34.59 -0.50
C LEU A 475 -1.43 -33.15 -0.67
N CYS A 476 -2.15 -32.84 -1.72
CA CYS A 476 -2.66 -31.50 -1.97
C CYS A 476 -4.03 -31.54 -2.67
N GLY A 477 -5.05 -30.97 -2.05
CA GLY A 477 -6.40 -30.87 -2.60
C GLY A 477 -6.48 -30.11 -3.94
N ARG A 478 -7.66 -29.96 -4.47
CA ARG A 478 -8.05 -29.50 -5.83
C ARG A 478 -7.19 -28.43 -6.56
N SER A 479 -6.36 -27.68 -5.87
CA SER A 479 -5.49 -26.62 -6.44
C SER A 479 -4.34 -27.14 -7.31
N THR A 480 -3.91 -28.40 -7.11
CA THR A 480 -2.76 -28.97 -7.85
C THR A 480 -3.13 -29.36 -9.28
N LYS A 481 -4.40 -29.63 -9.55
CA LYS A 481 -4.84 -29.98 -10.93
C LYS A 481 -4.75 -28.77 -11.88
N LEU A 482 -5.03 -27.57 -11.39
CA LEU A 482 -4.89 -26.32 -12.17
C LEU A 482 -3.43 -26.01 -12.48
N CYS A 483 -2.52 -26.19 -11.54
CA CYS A 483 -1.10 -25.91 -11.73
C CYS A 483 -0.41 -26.90 -12.70
N VAL A 484 -0.84 -28.16 -12.72
CA VAL A 484 -0.32 -29.17 -13.67
C VAL A 484 -0.88 -28.92 -15.07
N GLN A 485 -2.12 -28.47 -15.19
CA GLN A 485 -2.76 -28.11 -16.45
C GLN A 485 -2.10 -26.89 -17.11
N GLU A 486 -1.84 -25.85 -16.33
CA GLU A 486 -1.13 -24.64 -16.78
C GLU A 486 0.31 -24.92 -17.25
N LEU A 487 1.03 -25.82 -16.56
CA LEU A 487 2.37 -26.26 -16.98
C LEU A 487 2.35 -27.08 -18.27
N GLN A 488 1.29 -27.83 -18.53
CA GLN A 488 1.11 -28.58 -19.78
C GLN A 488 0.72 -27.65 -20.95
N ASP A 489 -0.09 -26.65 -20.70
CA ASP A 489 -0.52 -25.67 -21.71
C ASP A 489 0.61 -24.68 -22.06
N GLN A 490 1.42 -24.28 -21.10
CA GLN A 490 2.65 -23.52 -21.38
C GLN A 490 3.67 -24.32 -22.19
N ARG A 491 3.76 -25.64 -22.00
CA ARG A 491 4.63 -26.50 -22.81
C ARG A 491 4.15 -26.64 -24.27
N LYS A 492 2.84 -26.66 -24.50
CA LYS A 492 2.26 -26.66 -25.85
C LYS A 492 2.46 -25.32 -26.56
N ALA A 493 2.33 -24.21 -25.86
CA ALA A 493 2.58 -22.87 -26.41
C ALA A 493 4.06 -22.66 -26.80
N TRP A 494 5.00 -23.29 -26.08
CA TRP A 494 6.43 -23.23 -26.41
C TRP A 494 6.82 -24.10 -27.63
N SER A 495 6.08 -25.16 -27.91
CA SER A 495 6.36 -26.03 -29.06
C SER A 495 5.77 -25.52 -30.38
N MET A 496 4.91 -24.49 -30.35
CA MET A 496 4.27 -23.92 -31.55
C MET A 496 4.87 -22.59 -32.04
N ASN A 497 5.79 -21.97 -31.28
CA ASN A 497 6.38 -20.68 -31.66
C ASN A 497 7.91 -20.72 -31.77
N ASP A 498 8.43 -21.66 -32.55
CA ASP A 498 9.82 -21.63 -32.99
C ASP A 498 9.87 -21.48 -34.54
N PRO A 499 9.82 -20.25 -35.07
CA PRO A 499 10.19 -20.02 -36.46
C PRO A 499 11.59 -19.41 -36.48
N LEU A 500 12.63 -20.25 -36.48
CA LEU A 500 13.97 -19.84 -36.96
C LEU A 500 14.86 -21.08 -37.12
N CYS A 501 14.71 -21.76 -38.25
CA CYS A 501 15.77 -22.40 -39.00
C CYS A 501 15.20 -22.92 -40.32
N SER A 502 15.16 -22.03 -41.29
CA SER A 502 15.32 -22.32 -42.69
C SER A 502 16.42 -21.44 -43.25
#